data_4fb3d7d1d5f85bc2835cdd70df4d965e
#
_entry.id   4fb3d7d1d5f85bc2835cdd70df4d965e
#
_cell.length_a   1.000
_cell.length_b   1.000
_cell.length_c   1.000
_cell.angle_alpha   90.00
_cell.angle_beta   90.00
_cell.angle_gamma   90.00
#
_symmetry.space_group_name_H-M   'P 1'
#
loop_
_entity.id
_entity.type
_entity.pdbx_description
1 polymer ?
#
loop_
_entity_poly.entity_id
_entity_poly.type
_entity_poly.pdbx_seq_one_letter_code
_entity_poly.pdbx_strand_id
1 'polypeptide(L)'
;MKNSKFKYSLIALALFLTVFAGNSYSRIINIAASNFIFSPSIVDNAFVGDTIKWTRVSGSHTTTCDGQQFTSRPSGAPPWNAPLNAGSTTFSYVIQVEGTYTYICEPHAPDMAGTIIAITSGITQLTELVNSYELSQNYPNPFNPVTKIKFSIPISSQVILKVYNNIGQEVATLVNEELNSASYEVDWNASDFNSGVYYYKINASDFVQVKKMLLIK
;
A
#
# COMPACT_ATOMS: atom_id res chain seq x y z
N MET A 1 20.45 67.04 23.44
CA MET A 1 19.46 66.31 22.61
C MET A 1 20.15 65.03 22.11
N LYS A 2 19.87 63.88 22.76
CA LYS A 2 20.45 62.57 22.35
C LYS A 2 19.39 61.76 21.61
N ASN A 3 19.62 61.54 20.30
CA ASN A 3 18.74 60.66 19.49
C ASN A 3 19.08 59.21 19.77
N SER A 4 18.16 58.52 20.40
CA SER A 4 18.16 57.05 20.52
C SER A 4 17.59 56.43 19.28
N LYS A 5 18.39 55.70 18.48
CA LYS A 5 17.95 54.91 17.37
C LYS A 5 17.57 53.51 17.87
N PHE A 6 16.29 53.24 17.91
CA PHE A 6 15.76 51.88 18.15
C PHE A 6 16.10 51.00 16.95
N LYS A 7 16.93 49.97 17.17
CA LYS A 7 17.17 48.88 16.21
C LYS A 7 16.11 47.78 16.41
N TYR A 8 15.18 47.66 15.48
CA TYR A 8 14.31 46.51 15.39
C TYR A 8 15.10 45.32 14.83
N SER A 9 15.35 44.33 15.70
CA SER A 9 15.91 43.04 15.30
C SER A 9 14.76 42.20 14.76
N LEU A 10 14.72 41.95 13.43
CA LEU A 10 13.82 41.00 12.82
C LEU A 10 14.29 39.57 13.19
N ILE A 11 13.62 38.97 14.16
CA ILE A 11 13.74 37.52 14.41
C ILE A 11 12.93 36.80 13.32
N ALA A 12 13.62 36.26 12.35
CA ALA A 12 13.03 35.37 11.38
C ALA A 12 12.67 34.06 12.09
N LEU A 13 11.38 33.87 12.36
CA LEU A 13 10.84 32.63 12.85
C LEU A 13 10.88 31.60 11.72
N ALA A 14 11.93 30.78 11.67
CA ALA A 14 12.00 29.64 10.78
C ALA A 14 10.97 28.59 11.24
N LEU A 15 9.85 28.53 10.51
CA LEU A 15 8.87 27.48 10.70
C LEU A 15 9.50 26.17 10.19
N PHE A 16 10.06 25.37 11.10
CA PHE A 16 10.44 23.99 10.82
C PHE A 16 9.16 23.20 10.61
N LEU A 17 8.78 22.99 9.36
CA LEU A 17 7.79 22.01 8.98
C LEU A 17 8.43 20.63 9.20
N THR A 18 8.26 20.06 10.40
CA THR A 18 8.58 18.64 10.61
C THR A 18 7.54 17.83 9.86
N VAL A 19 7.90 17.42 8.64
CA VAL A 19 7.20 16.33 7.97
C VAL A 19 7.43 15.10 8.86
N PHE A 20 6.44 14.74 9.65
CA PHE A 20 6.38 13.42 10.27
C PHE A 20 6.21 12.44 9.10
N ALA A 21 7.31 11.87 8.63
CA ALA A 21 7.28 10.64 7.87
C ALA A 21 6.73 9.57 8.82
N GLY A 22 5.43 9.32 8.75
CA GLY A 22 4.86 8.11 9.34
C GLY A 22 5.67 6.94 8.80
N ASN A 23 6.21 6.10 9.69
CA ASN A 23 6.86 4.86 9.30
C ASN A 23 5.79 3.96 8.67
N SER A 24 5.60 4.10 7.37
CA SER A 24 4.92 3.13 6.54
C SER A 24 5.81 1.90 6.54
N TYR A 25 5.44 0.84 7.24
CA TYR A 25 6.13 -0.44 7.12
C TYR A 25 5.95 -0.92 5.68
N SER A 26 7.03 -0.83 4.91
CA SER A 26 7.10 -1.28 3.54
C SER A 26 7.15 -2.81 3.54
N ARG A 27 6.11 -3.46 3.07
CA ARG A 27 6.09 -4.90 2.84
C ARG A 27 7.05 -5.24 1.70
N ILE A 28 7.80 -6.34 1.83
CA ILE A 28 8.65 -6.85 0.75
C ILE A 28 7.89 -7.94 0.00
N ILE A 29 7.67 -7.71 -1.29
CA ILE A 29 7.07 -8.68 -2.21
C ILE A 29 8.19 -9.26 -3.06
N ASN A 30 8.42 -10.57 -2.94
CA ASN A 30 9.51 -11.24 -3.62
C ASN A 30 9.06 -11.81 -4.97
N ILE A 31 9.88 -11.59 -6.00
CA ILE A 31 9.71 -12.15 -7.34
C ILE A 31 10.99 -12.90 -7.72
N ALA A 32 10.87 -14.17 -8.03
CA ALA A 32 11.98 -14.98 -8.54
C ALA A 32 12.13 -14.81 -10.05
N ALA A 33 13.38 -14.72 -10.54
CA ALA A 33 13.71 -14.72 -11.96
C ALA A 33 14.45 -16.00 -12.31
N SER A 34 13.86 -16.88 -13.12
CA SER A 34 14.45 -18.17 -13.53
C SER A 34 13.76 -18.70 -14.78
N ASN A 35 14.46 -19.52 -15.58
CA ASN A 35 13.89 -20.30 -16.67
C ASN A 35 12.97 -19.48 -17.61
N PHE A 36 13.37 -18.23 -17.93
CA PHE A 36 12.63 -17.28 -18.76
C PHE A 36 11.27 -16.86 -18.22
N ILE A 37 11.07 -16.94 -16.90
CA ILE A 37 9.86 -16.48 -16.22
C ILE A 37 10.17 -15.65 -14.96
N PHE A 38 9.26 -14.74 -14.62
CA PHE A 38 9.14 -14.14 -13.29
C PHE A 38 8.08 -14.90 -12.49
N SER A 39 8.35 -15.19 -11.21
CA SER A 39 7.42 -15.91 -10.35
C SER A 39 7.29 -15.23 -8.99
N PRO A 40 6.10 -14.70 -8.63
CA PRO A 40 4.90 -14.59 -9.47
C PRO A 40 5.11 -13.66 -10.66
N SER A 41 4.41 -13.89 -11.78
CA SER A 41 4.39 -13.00 -12.94
C SER A 41 3.39 -11.85 -12.79
N ILE A 42 2.41 -12.00 -11.91
CA ILE A 42 1.42 -10.97 -11.58
C ILE A 42 1.44 -10.75 -10.06
N VAL A 43 1.59 -9.50 -9.66
CA VAL A 43 1.41 -9.00 -8.30
C VAL A 43 0.21 -8.05 -8.35
N ASP A 44 -0.94 -8.48 -7.85
CA ASP A 44 -2.23 -7.77 -7.95
C ASP A 44 -2.63 -7.02 -6.66
N ASN A 45 -1.79 -7.05 -5.64
CA ASN A 45 -2.10 -6.52 -4.32
C ASN A 45 -0.94 -5.72 -3.71
N ALA A 46 -0.14 -5.04 -4.52
CA ALA A 46 0.90 -4.15 -4.04
C ALA A 46 0.28 -2.82 -3.56
N PHE A 47 0.87 -2.21 -2.53
CA PHE A 47 0.53 -0.87 -2.07
C PHE A 47 1.66 0.13 -2.38
N VAL A 48 1.30 1.39 -2.51
CA VAL A 48 2.29 2.47 -2.51
C VAL A 48 3.07 2.42 -1.19
N GLY A 49 4.40 2.39 -1.29
CA GLY A 49 5.30 2.14 -0.15
C GLY A 49 5.85 0.72 -0.09
N ASP A 50 5.22 -0.28 -0.70
CA ASP A 50 5.75 -1.63 -0.77
C ASP A 50 7.06 -1.69 -1.57
N THR A 51 7.93 -2.62 -1.20
CA THR A 51 9.18 -2.91 -1.91
C THR A 51 9.02 -4.19 -2.74
N ILE A 52 9.13 -4.08 -4.04
CA ILE A 52 9.22 -5.25 -4.92
C ILE A 52 10.70 -5.66 -4.99
N LYS A 53 11.00 -6.90 -4.67
CA LYS A 53 12.35 -7.45 -4.70
C LYS A 53 12.45 -8.60 -5.68
N TRP A 54 13.18 -8.40 -6.78
CA TRP A 54 13.53 -9.47 -7.69
C TRP A 54 14.77 -10.19 -7.20
N THR A 55 14.75 -11.51 -7.30
CA THR A 55 15.88 -12.37 -6.95
C THR A 55 16.16 -13.33 -8.11
N ARG A 56 17.40 -13.32 -8.58
CA ARG A 56 17.88 -14.29 -9.56
C ARG A 56 17.97 -15.68 -8.92
N VAL A 57 17.30 -16.64 -9.49
CA VAL A 57 17.39 -18.05 -9.12
C VAL A 57 18.37 -18.77 -10.07
N SER A 58 18.23 -18.55 -11.40
CA SER A 58 19.09 -19.16 -12.40
C SER A 58 19.17 -18.25 -13.63
N GLY A 59 20.08 -18.54 -14.55
CA GLY A 59 20.22 -17.79 -15.82
C GLY A 59 20.81 -16.38 -15.68
N SER A 60 20.71 -15.59 -16.74
CA SER A 60 21.07 -14.18 -16.77
C SER A 60 19.87 -13.41 -17.31
N HIS A 61 19.36 -12.47 -16.52
CA HIS A 61 18.13 -11.74 -16.78
C HIS A 61 18.32 -10.25 -16.53
N THR A 62 17.30 -9.47 -16.85
CA THR A 62 17.10 -8.10 -16.35
C THR A 62 15.70 -7.99 -15.76
N THR A 63 15.45 -6.93 -15.00
CA THR A 63 14.09 -6.42 -14.75
C THR A 63 14.07 -4.98 -15.22
N THR A 64 13.20 -4.66 -16.18
CA THR A 64 13.17 -3.38 -16.86
C THR A 64 11.76 -2.86 -16.98
N CYS A 65 11.53 -1.62 -16.52
CA CYS A 65 10.27 -0.88 -16.64
C CYS A 65 10.59 0.60 -16.86
N ASP A 66 10.99 0.94 -18.06
CA ASP A 66 11.46 2.27 -18.43
C ASP A 66 10.43 3.09 -19.25
N GLY A 67 9.32 2.47 -19.64
CA GLY A 67 8.28 3.04 -20.47
C GLY A 67 8.59 2.93 -21.96
N GLN A 68 9.56 2.09 -22.35
CA GLN A 68 9.88 1.76 -23.73
C GLN A 68 9.06 0.54 -24.20
N GLN A 69 9.45 -0.04 -25.33
CA GLN A 69 8.76 -1.18 -25.93
C GLN A 69 8.49 -2.30 -24.92
N PHE A 70 7.25 -2.78 -24.87
CA PHE A 70 6.73 -3.83 -23.96
C PHE A 70 6.68 -3.47 -22.48
N THR A 71 7.01 -2.24 -22.08
CA THR A 71 6.95 -1.78 -20.70
C THR A 71 5.99 -0.62 -20.54
N SER A 72 5.36 -0.51 -19.36
CA SER A 72 4.55 0.65 -19.01
C SER A 72 4.61 0.91 -17.50
N ARG A 73 4.46 2.16 -17.12
CA ARG A 73 4.41 2.58 -15.71
C ARG A 73 3.48 3.78 -15.54
N PRO A 74 2.94 4.01 -14.34
CA PRO A 74 2.15 5.20 -14.05
C PRO A 74 2.96 6.48 -14.26
N SER A 75 2.27 7.55 -14.62
CA SER A 75 2.89 8.88 -14.76
C SER A 75 3.49 9.32 -13.43
N GLY A 76 4.75 9.78 -13.44
CA GLY A 76 5.48 10.17 -12.24
C GLY A 76 6.22 9.03 -11.52
N ALA A 77 5.97 7.78 -11.87
CA ALA A 77 6.73 6.66 -11.31
C ALA A 77 8.16 6.65 -11.88
N PRO A 78 9.21 6.52 -11.05
CA PRO A 78 10.59 6.39 -11.55
C PRO A 78 10.76 5.14 -12.42
N PRO A 79 11.54 5.21 -13.52
CA PRO A 79 11.88 4.05 -14.32
C PRO A 79 12.95 3.19 -13.61
N TRP A 80 13.02 1.91 -13.99
CA TRP A 80 14.15 1.07 -13.60
C TRP A 80 14.61 0.20 -14.78
N ASN A 81 15.89 -0.13 -14.77
CA ASN A 81 16.52 -1.16 -15.60
C ASN A 81 17.69 -1.74 -14.79
N ALA A 82 17.56 -3.00 -14.39
CA ALA A 82 18.54 -3.62 -13.51
C ALA A 82 18.90 -5.04 -13.95
N PRO A 83 20.21 -5.38 -13.95
CA PRO A 83 20.65 -6.73 -14.24
C PRO A 83 20.34 -7.69 -13.08
N LEU A 84 19.99 -8.93 -13.44
CA LEU A 84 19.83 -10.06 -12.53
C LEU A 84 20.74 -11.19 -13.03
N ASN A 85 22.00 -11.15 -12.64
CA ASN A 85 23.05 -12.06 -13.09
C ASN A 85 23.93 -12.53 -11.91
N ALA A 86 25.03 -13.22 -12.18
CA ALA A 86 25.92 -13.73 -11.13
C ALA A 86 26.56 -12.61 -10.29
N GLY A 87 26.78 -11.42 -10.87
CA GLY A 87 27.35 -10.25 -10.17
C GLY A 87 26.29 -9.39 -9.45
N SER A 88 25.02 -9.51 -9.86
CA SER A 88 23.89 -8.75 -9.30
C SER A 88 22.69 -9.68 -9.13
N THR A 89 22.62 -10.35 -8.01
CA THR A 89 21.61 -11.41 -7.77
C THR A 89 20.25 -10.90 -7.34
N THR A 90 20.15 -9.64 -6.93
CA THR A 90 18.90 -9.02 -6.48
C THR A 90 18.79 -7.58 -6.96
N PHE A 91 17.54 -7.12 -7.14
CA PHE A 91 17.18 -5.72 -7.32
C PHE A 91 15.92 -5.41 -6.52
N SER A 92 15.80 -4.19 -6.00
CA SER A 92 14.62 -3.76 -5.25
C SER A 92 14.11 -2.43 -5.75
N TYR A 93 12.79 -2.29 -5.86
CA TYR A 93 12.09 -1.08 -6.25
C TYR A 93 10.97 -0.78 -5.26
N VAL A 94 10.91 0.45 -4.75
CA VAL A 94 9.83 0.91 -3.88
C VAL A 94 8.73 1.49 -4.77
N ILE A 95 7.51 0.99 -4.63
CA ILE A 95 6.34 1.52 -5.33
C ILE A 95 6.04 2.93 -4.81
N GLN A 96 6.11 3.94 -5.67
CA GLN A 96 5.90 5.34 -5.30
C GLN A 96 4.56 5.90 -5.80
N VAL A 97 3.99 5.30 -6.84
CA VAL A 97 2.78 5.77 -7.51
C VAL A 97 1.84 4.60 -7.71
N GLU A 98 0.55 4.80 -7.46
CA GLU A 98 -0.48 3.82 -7.77
C GLU A 98 -0.65 3.60 -9.28
N GLY A 99 -1.09 2.42 -9.66
CA GLY A 99 -1.37 2.05 -11.05
C GLY A 99 -0.67 0.76 -11.47
N THR A 100 -0.67 0.51 -12.77
CA THR A 100 -0.13 -0.72 -13.35
C THR A 100 1.28 -0.50 -13.91
N TYR A 101 2.19 -1.37 -13.50
CA TYR A 101 3.56 -1.47 -14.00
C TYR A 101 3.70 -2.75 -14.79
N THR A 102 4.04 -2.66 -16.07
CA THR A 102 4.42 -3.80 -16.89
C THR A 102 5.93 -3.77 -17.11
N TYR A 103 6.62 -4.84 -16.75
CA TYR A 103 8.07 -4.94 -16.85
C TYR A 103 8.48 -6.23 -17.57
N ILE A 104 9.68 -6.23 -18.12
CA ILE A 104 10.21 -7.33 -18.94
C ILE A 104 11.62 -7.72 -18.50
N CYS A 105 12.08 -8.87 -19.00
CA CYS A 105 13.48 -9.21 -19.13
C CYS A 105 13.94 -8.85 -20.53
N GLU A 106 14.79 -7.85 -20.72
CA GLU A 106 15.20 -7.39 -22.07
C GLU A 106 15.74 -8.51 -22.98
N PRO A 107 16.66 -9.40 -22.50
CA PRO A 107 17.16 -10.48 -23.35
C PRO A 107 16.10 -11.49 -23.78
N HIS A 108 14.96 -11.55 -23.11
CA HIS A 108 13.91 -12.57 -23.33
C HIS A 108 12.55 -11.94 -23.62
N ALA A 109 12.52 -10.67 -24.04
CA ALA A 109 11.30 -10.00 -24.42
C ALA A 109 10.76 -10.50 -25.77
N PRO A 110 9.41 -10.55 -25.95
CA PRO A 110 8.37 -10.18 -25.01
C PRO A 110 7.94 -11.29 -24.04
N ASP A 111 8.48 -12.51 -24.17
CA ASP A 111 7.95 -13.73 -23.52
C ASP A 111 8.17 -13.74 -22.00
N MET A 112 9.27 -13.13 -21.52
CA MET A 112 9.54 -13.00 -20.10
C MET A 112 9.11 -11.61 -19.59
N ALA A 113 7.87 -11.51 -19.15
CA ALA A 113 7.24 -10.29 -18.66
C ALA A 113 6.55 -10.49 -17.31
N GLY A 114 6.29 -9.40 -16.61
CA GLY A 114 5.51 -9.38 -15.39
C GLY A 114 4.70 -8.10 -15.23
N THR A 115 3.70 -8.17 -14.34
CA THR A 115 2.79 -7.05 -14.05
C THR A 115 2.69 -6.84 -12.54
N ILE A 116 2.76 -5.58 -12.10
CA ILE A 116 2.48 -5.18 -10.73
C ILE A 116 1.30 -4.21 -10.78
N ILE A 117 0.25 -4.51 -10.03
CA ILE A 117 -0.89 -3.60 -9.81
C ILE A 117 -0.75 -3.04 -8.42
N ALA A 118 -0.45 -1.76 -8.35
CA ALA A 118 -0.26 -1.02 -7.10
C ALA A 118 -1.44 -0.10 -6.84
N ILE A 119 -1.94 -0.13 -5.62
CA ILE A 119 -3.00 0.75 -5.13
C ILE A 119 -2.47 1.60 -3.98
N THR A 120 -3.06 2.76 -3.76
CA THR A 120 -2.81 3.52 -2.54
C THR A 120 -3.46 2.78 -1.38
N SER A 121 -2.76 2.62 -0.26
CA SER A 121 -3.40 2.18 0.98
C SER A 121 -4.48 3.20 1.32
N GLY A 122 -5.75 2.80 1.28
CA GLY A 122 -6.88 3.64 1.64
C GLY A 122 -6.99 3.92 3.13
N ILE A 123 -5.91 3.66 3.90
CA ILE A 123 -5.89 3.83 5.35
C ILE A 123 -5.49 5.25 5.70
N THR A 124 -6.34 5.94 6.43
CA THR A 124 -6.07 7.25 7.03
C THR A 124 -5.89 7.09 8.54
N GLN A 125 -4.75 7.51 9.07
CA GLN A 125 -4.53 7.61 10.51
C GLN A 125 -5.25 8.87 11.05
N LEU A 126 -6.06 8.69 12.11
CA LEU A 126 -6.75 9.76 12.80
C LEU A 126 -5.95 10.16 14.05
N THR A 127 -5.90 11.45 14.36
CA THR A 127 -5.15 12.01 15.50
C THR A 127 -5.93 11.93 16.82
N GLU A 128 -6.44 10.75 17.17
CA GLU A 128 -7.17 10.53 18.42
C GLU A 128 -6.33 9.71 19.40
N LEU A 129 -6.44 10.03 20.70
CA LEU A 129 -5.84 9.22 21.77
C LEU A 129 -6.59 7.89 21.87
N VAL A 130 -5.90 6.79 21.67
CA VAL A 130 -6.49 5.44 21.65
C VAL A 130 -6.10 4.70 22.92
N ASN A 131 -7.10 4.28 23.69
CA ASN A 131 -6.92 3.54 24.93
C ASN A 131 -7.43 2.08 24.86
N SER A 132 -8.13 1.71 23.79
CA SER A 132 -8.71 0.37 23.61
C SER A 132 -8.77 -0.02 22.14
N TYR A 133 -8.80 -1.33 21.89
CA TYR A 133 -9.14 -1.86 20.58
C TYR A 133 -10.62 -1.59 20.29
N GLU A 134 -10.92 -1.18 19.09
CA GLU A 134 -12.30 -1.00 18.61
C GLU A 134 -12.39 -1.30 17.11
N LEU A 135 -13.49 -1.91 16.69
CA LEU A 135 -13.94 -1.95 15.32
C LEU A 135 -15.29 -1.26 15.25
N SER A 136 -15.39 -0.11 14.62
CA SER A 136 -16.64 0.64 14.51
C SER A 136 -17.55 0.04 13.43
N GLN A 137 -18.85 0.36 13.50
CA GLN A 137 -19.78 0.06 12.42
C GLN A 137 -19.38 0.89 11.20
N ASN A 138 -19.36 0.26 10.01
CA ASN A 138 -19.10 0.98 8.76
C ASN A 138 -20.15 2.08 8.52
N TYR A 139 -19.74 3.17 7.92
CA TYR A 139 -20.63 4.28 7.60
C TYR A 139 -20.34 4.80 6.18
N PRO A 140 -21.39 4.98 5.36
CA PRO A 140 -22.79 4.62 5.63
C PRO A 140 -23.04 3.11 5.72
N ASN A 141 -24.14 2.70 6.35
CA ASN A 141 -24.64 1.33 6.34
C ASN A 141 -26.18 1.37 6.47
N PRO A 142 -26.98 0.98 5.45
CA PRO A 142 -26.56 0.47 4.14
C PRO A 142 -25.71 1.45 3.33
N PHE A 143 -24.91 0.94 2.36
CA PHE A 143 -24.01 1.77 1.56
C PHE A 143 -24.14 1.48 0.04
N ASN A 144 -23.67 2.46 -0.79
CA ASN A 144 -23.71 2.38 -2.25
C ASN A 144 -22.62 3.28 -2.88
N PRO A 145 -21.68 2.79 -3.64
CA PRO A 145 -21.03 1.48 -3.46
C PRO A 145 -19.86 1.57 -2.46
N VAL A 146 -19.62 2.76 -1.87
CA VAL A 146 -18.48 3.04 -0.99
C VAL A 146 -18.92 3.18 0.46
N THR A 147 -18.13 2.64 1.37
CA THR A 147 -18.30 2.80 2.82
C THR A 147 -16.95 2.94 3.50
N LYS A 148 -16.95 3.57 4.67
CA LYS A 148 -15.79 3.74 5.54
C LYS A 148 -15.87 2.82 6.75
N ILE A 149 -14.75 2.20 7.09
CA ILE A 149 -14.61 1.36 8.28
C ILE A 149 -13.56 2.00 9.17
N LYS A 150 -13.94 2.33 10.40
CA LYS A 150 -13.03 2.85 11.41
C LYS A 150 -12.65 1.75 12.39
N PHE A 151 -11.40 1.77 12.83
CA PHE A 151 -10.91 0.89 13.89
C PHE A 151 -9.81 1.58 14.69
N SER A 152 -9.59 1.12 15.92
CA SER A 152 -8.59 1.66 16.82
C SER A 152 -7.73 0.54 17.40
N ILE A 153 -6.42 0.79 17.50
CA ILE A 153 -5.45 -0.10 18.12
C ILE A 153 -4.63 0.65 19.16
N PRO A 154 -4.62 0.23 20.44
CA PRO A 154 -3.91 0.96 21.52
C PRO A 154 -2.41 0.67 21.55
N ILE A 155 -1.93 -0.37 20.89
CA ILE A 155 -0.52 -0.75 20.78
C ILE A 155 -0.20 -1.12 19.33
N SER A 156 1.04 -0.86 18.92
CA SER A 156 1.51 -1.26 17.58
C SER A 156 1.40 -2.76 17.38
N SER A 157 0.79 -3.18 16.30
CA SER A 157 0.54 -4.58 15.99
C SER A 157 0.30 -4.83 14.50
N GLN A 158 0.51 -6.07 14.06
CA GLN A 158 0.05 -6.54 12.77
C GLN A 158 -1.48 -6.50 12.74
N VAL A 159 -2.05 -5.74 11.81
CA VAL A 159 -3.50 -5.61 11.61
C VAL A 159 -3.89 -6.26 10.31
N ILE A 160 -4.90 -7.11 10.37
CA ILE A 160 -5.52 -7.72 9.20
C ILE A 160 -7.02 -7.39 9.23
N LEU A 161 -7.50 -6.62 8.24
CA LEU A 161 -8.91 -6.31 8.05
C LEU A 161 -9.38 -6.87 6.70
N LYS A 162 -10.30 -7.83 6.76
CA LYS A 162 -10.80 -8.56 5.59
C LYS A 162 -12.30 -8.47 5.47
N VAL A 163 -12.80 -8.55 4.23
CA VAL A 163 -14.23 -8.59 3.89
C VAL A 163 -14.59 -9.98 3.38
N TYR A 164 -15.75 -10.45 3.79
CA TYR A 164 -16.31 -11.75 3.45
C TYR A 164 -17.73 -11.60 2.91
N ASN A 165 -18.11 -12.44 1.98
CA ASN A 165 -19.50 -12.56 1.53
C ASN A 165 -20.36 -13.36 2.54
N ASN A 166 -21.65 -13.54 2.21
CA ASN A 166 -22.63 -14.23 3.07
C ASN A 166 -22.38 -15.74 3.27
N ILE A 167 -21.51 -16.34 2.43
CA ILE A 167 -21.10 -17.75 2.56
C ILE A 167 -19.70 -17.90 3.19
N GLY A 168 -19.12 -16.80 3.68
CA GLY A 168 -17.84 -16.79 4.40
C GLY A 168 -16.60 -16.80 3.50
N GLN A 169 -16.73 -16.60 2.19
CA GLN A 169 -15.58 -16.45 1.30
C GLN A 169 -14.99 -15.04 1.44
N GLU A 170 -13.67 -14.95 1.54
CA GLU A 170 -12.95 -13.70 1.48
C GLU A 170 -13.11 -13.06 0.09
N VAL A 171 -13.53 -11.78 0.07
CA VAL A 171 -13.74 -11.01 -1.16
C VAL A 171 -12.81 -9.80 -1.27
N ALA A 172 -12.27 -9.33 -0.14
CA ALA A 172 -11.28 -8.25 -0.12
C ALA A 172 -10.41 -8.33 1.13
N THR A 173 -9.16 -7.93 1.03
CA THR A 173 -8.28 -7.58 2.15
C THR A 173 -8.07 -6.08 2.11
N LEU A 174 -8.58 -5.36 3.13
CA LEU A 174 -8.52 -3.91 3.22
C LEU A 174 -7.25 -3.42 3.93
N VAL A 175 -6.77 -4.19 4.92
CA VAL A 175 -5.57 -3.92 5.70
C VAL A 175 -4.82 -5.23 5.89
N ASN A 176 -3.50 -5.22 5.73
CA ASN A 176 -2.62 -6.33 6.06
C ASN A 176 -1.21 -5.80 6.29
N GLU A 177 -1.04 -5.03 7.37
CA GLU A 177 0.24 -4.37 7.68
C GLU A 177 0.41 -4.15 9.19
N GLU A 178 1.64 -3.86 9.60
CA GLU A 178 1.92 -3.44 10.97
C GLU A 178 1.57 -1.95 11.11
N LEU A 179 0.69 -1.64 12.05
CA LEU A 179 0.23 -0.29 12.32
C LEU A 179 0.64 0.16 13.72
N ASN A 180 0.96 1.44 13.85
CA ASN A 180 1.23 2.06 15.15
C ASN A 180 -0.06 2.25 15.96
N SER A 181 0.09 2.48 17.29
CA SER A 181 -1.04 2.85 18.15
C SER A 181 -1.74 4.11 17.64
N ALA A 182 -2.95 3.97 17.12
CA ALA A 182 -3.81 5.07 16.63
C ALA A 182 -5.23 4.58 16.29
N SER A 183 -6.11 5.52 15.93
CA SER A 183 -7.34 5.28 15.20
C SER A 183 -7.11 5.37 13.69
N TYR A 184 -7.78 4.52 12.93
CA TYR A 184 -7.65 4.41 11.49
C TYR A 184 -9.01 4.38 10.81
N GLU A 185 -9.07 4.88 9.60
CA GLU A 185 -10.22 4.79 8.72
C GLU A 185 -9.77 4.21 7.38
N VAL A 186 -10.53 3.27 6.83
CA VAL A 186 -10.27 2.66 5.53
C VAL A 186 -11.55 2.68 4.69
N ASP A 187 -11.42 3.03 3.43
CA ASP A 187 -12.50 2.98 2.45
C ASP A 187 -12.62 1.58 1.83
N TRP A 188 -13.85 1.12 1.67
CA TRP A 188 -14.16 -0.04 0.85
C TRP A 188 -15.08 0.35 -0.30
N ASN A 189 -14.57 0.22 -1.53
CA ASN A 189 -15.35 0.38 -2.74
C ASN A 189 -15.83 -1.00 -3.22
N ALA A 190 -17.13 -1.21 -3.17
CA ALA A 190 -17.78 -2.47 -3.56
C ALA A 190 -18.44 -2.40 -4.95
N SER A 191 -17.94 -1.55 -5.86
CA SER A 191 -18.51 -1.36 -7.21
C SER A 191 -18.58 -2.67 -8.00
N ASP A 192 -17.64 -3.59 -7.79
CA ASP A 192 -17.56 -4.86 -8.51
C ASP A 192 -18.34 -6.00 -7.83
N PHE A 193 -18.99 -5.72 -6.68
CA PHE A 193 -19.70 -6.73 -5.90
C PHE A 193 -21.21 -6.55 -6.00
N ASN A 194 -21.98 -7.64 -5.88
CA ASN A 194 -23.43 -7.62 -5.92
C ASN A 194 -24.04 -7.05 -4.62
N SER A 195 -25.25 -6.46 -4.73
CA SER A 195 -26.02 -6.09 -3.55
C SER A 195 -26.23 -7.28 -2.63
N GLY A 196 -26.08 -7.09 -1.33
CA GLY A 196 -26.18 -8.17 -0.36
C GLY A 196 -25.50 -7.88 0.97
N VAL A 197 -25.53 -8.89 1.83
CA VAL A 197 -24.88 -8.85 3.15
C VAL A 197 -23.42 -9.27 3.02
N TYR A 198 -22.56 -8.45 3.62
CA TYR A 198 -21.13 -8.71 3.76
C TYR A 198 -20.73 -8.61 5.24
N TYR A 199 -19.63 -9.23 5.56
CA TYR A 199 -19.03 -9.17 6.89
C TYR A 199 -17.60 -8.67 6.76
N TYR A 200 -17.14 -7.88 7.72
CA TYR A 200 -15.74 -7.52 7.82
C TYR A 200 -15.19 -7.93 9.18
N LYS A 201 -13.96 -8.44 9.16
CA LYS A 201 -13.28 -8.99 10.31
C LYS A 201 -11.92 -8.34 10.48
N ILE A 202 -11.66 -7.83 11.68
CA ILE A 202 -10.33 -7.38 12.10
C ILE A 202 -9.67 -8.45 12.96
N ASN A 203 -8.35 -8.61 12.75
CA ASN A 203 -7.45 -9.28 13.67
C ASN A 203 -6.31 -8.31 13.95
N ALA A 204 -6.06 -7.98 15.21
CA ALA A 204 -4.99 -7.10 15.66
C ALA A 204 -4.47 -7.63 17.01
N SER A 205 -3.28 -8.24 17.04
CA SER A 205 -2.80 -8.99 18.21
C SER A 205 -3.85 -10.04 18.64
N ASP A 206 -4.27 -10.03 19.90
CA ASP A 206 -5.31 -10.92 20.45
C ASP A 206 -6.74 -10.41 20.21
N PHE A 207 -6.88 -9.20 19.64
CA PHE A 207 -8.20 -8.62 19.36
C PHE A 207 -8.76 -9.15 18.04
N VAL A 208 -9.96 -9.73 18.11
CA VAL A 208 -10.70 -10.22 16.95
C VAL A 208 -12.13 -9.73 17.05
N GLN A 209 -12.60 -9.04 16.02
CA GLN A 209 -13.99 -8.59 15.96
C GLN A 209 -14.53 -8.72 14.54
N VAL A 210 -15.84 -9.01 14.43
CA VAL A 210 -16.59 -9.12 13.17
C VAL A 210 -17.79 -8.20 13.21
N LYS A 211 -18.06 -7.51 12.11
CA LYS A 211 -19.28 -6.73 11.93
C LYS A 211 -19.94 -7.01 10.58
N LYS A 212 -21.22 -6.71 10.50
CA LYS A 212 -22.05 -6.89 9.30
C LYS A 212 -22.29 -5.56 8.62
N MET A 213 -22.33 -5.58 7.28
CA MET A 213 -22.70 -4.44 6.45
C MET A 213 -23.63 -4.86 5.30
N LEU A 214 -24.38 -3.89 4.76
CA LEU A 214 -25.37 -4.12 3.69
C LEU A 214 -25.06 -3.22 2.49
N LEU A 215 -24.69 -3.85 1.38
CA LEU A 215 -24.51 -3.18 0.09
C LEU A 215 -25.86 -3.12 -0.65
N ILE A 216 -26.24 -1.94 -1.10
CA ILE A 216 -27.44 -1.69 -1.93
C ILE A 216 -26.97 -0.94 -3.17
N LYS A 217 -27.23 -1.48 -4.33
CA LYS A 217 -27.02 -0.81 -5.62
C LYS A 217 -28.34 -0.43 -6.24
#